data_4a82e350b82d329108fdcc943afca8e0
#
_entry.id   4a82e350b82d329108fdcc943afca8e0
#
_cell.length_a   1.000
_cell.length_b   1.000
_cell.length_c   1.000
_cell.angle_alpha   90.00
_cell.angle_beta   90.00
_cell.angle_gamma   90.00
#
_symmetry.space_group_name_H-M   'P 1'
#
loop_
_entity.id
_entity.type
_entity.pdbx_description
1 polymer ?
#
loop_
_entity_poly.entity_id
_entity_poly.type
_entity_poly.pdbx_seq_one_letter_code
_entity_poly.pdbx_strand_id
1 'polypeptide(L)'
;MQPEGEIRTLSAEEVAPALALEVSAFPPEEAASLRQLQYRQREVGEFFQGNFINGKLVGFICGTRSVADHITQRSMEVHESAGTTICIHSVCVDQAWRRRGIALSLLRHFVEVVRHSRPTARRICLICHLQLLPLYTKAGFTLLGPSTVTHGPDAWYECTMDLN
;
A
#
# COMPACT_ATOMS: atom_id res chain seq x y z
N MET A 1 11.45 -19.81 -17.57
CA MET A 1 11.43 -18.38 -17.35
C MET A 1 10.04 -17.95 -16.92
N GLN A 2 9.93 -17.29 -15.77
CA GLN A 2 8.63 -16.80 -15.33
C GLN A 2 8.28 -15.52 -16.08
N PRO A 3 7.00 -15.30 -16.46
CA PRO A 3 6.60 -14.06 -17.11
C PRO A 3 6.83 -12.87 -16.16
N GLU A 4 7.40 -11.81 -16.69
CA GLU A 4 7.56 -10.57 -15.95
C GLU A 4 6.22 -9.85 -15.85
N GLY A 5 5.97 -9.25 -14.70
CA GLY A 5 4.79 -8.44 -14.46
C GLY A 5 4.97 -7.02 -14.98
N GLU A 6 3.87 -6.44 -15.43
CA GLU A 6 3.78 -5.02 -15.71
C GLU A 6 3.17 -4.31 -14.50
N ILE A 7 3.87 -3.31 -13.97
CA ILE A 7 3.34 -2.50 -12.87
C ILE A 7 2.79 -1.20 -13.46
N ARG A 8 1.51 -0.95 -13.22
CA ARG A 8 0.82 0.26 -13.68
C ARG A 8 -0.33 0.63 -12.76
N THR A 9 -0.90 1.81 -12.96
CA THR A 9 -2.09 2.23 -12.23
C THR A 9 -3.30 1.36 -12.58
N LEU A 10 -4.25 1.26 -11.65
CA LEU A 10 -5.52 0.56 -11.86
C LEU A 10 -6.57 1.51 -12.42
N SER A 11 -7.40 1.01 -13.31
CA SER A 11 -8.65 1.67 -13.71
C SER A 11 -9.73 1.44 -12.65
N ALA A 12 -10.84 2.18 -12.75
CA ALA A 12 -11.97 1.99 -11.84
C ALA A 12 -12.54 0.57 -11.89
N GLU A 13 -12.54 -0.06 -13.07
CA GLU A 13 -13.05 -1.42 -13.26
C GLU A 13 -12.13 -2.46 -12.63
N GLU A 14 -10.87 -2.14 -12.43
CA GLU A 14 -9.88 -3.06 -11.86
C GLU A 14 -9.86 -3.05 -10.33
N VAL A 15 -10.66 -2.19 -9.70
CA VAL A 15 -10.81 -2.17 -8.24
C VAL A 15 -11.47 -3.47 -7.74
N ALA A 16 -12.38 -4.05 -8.51
CA ALA A 16 -13.02 -5.31 -8.11
C ALA A 16 -12.03 -6.47 -7.95
N PRO A 17 -11.13 -6.75 -8.89
CA PRO A 17 -10.07 -7.76 -8.66
C PRO A 17 -9.12 -7.37 -7.51
N ALA A 18 -8.85 -6.08 -7.28
CA ALA A 18 -8.06 -5.64 -6.14
C ALA A 18 -8.77 -5.97 -4.82
N LEU A 19 -10.08 -5.76 -4.74
CA LEU A 19 -10.87 -6.13 -3.57
C LEU A 19 -10.78 -7.63 -3.29
N ALA A 20 -10.84 -8.46 -4.32
CA ALA A 20 -10.70 -9.91 -4.16
C ALA A 20 -9.35 -10.29 -3.52
N LEU A 21 -8.27 -9.62 -3.92
CA LEU A 21 -6.94 -9.82 -3.31
C LEU A 21 -6.93 -9.35 -1.85
N GLU A 22 -7.54 -8.20 -1.56
CA GLU A 22 -7.62 -7.63 -0.21
C GLU A 22 -8.35 -8.59 0.74
N VAL A 23 -9.52 -9.08 0.34
CA VAL A 23 -10.33 -10.00 1.12
C VAL A 23 -9.60 -11.34 1.35
N SER A 24 -8.83 -11.79 0.38
CA SER A 24 -8.03 -13.01 0.49
C SER A 24 -6.82 -12.83 1.42
N ALA A 25 -6.25 -11.62 1.49
CA ALA A 25 -5.02 -11.35 2.21
C ALA A 25 -5.23 -11.00 3.69
N PHE A 26 -6.39 -10.43 4.04
CA PHE A 26 -6.67 -9.92 5.38
C PHE A 26 -7.95 -10.50 5.96
N PRO A 27 -8.01 -10.70 7.28
CA PRO A 27 -9.28 -11.05 7.93
C PRO A 27 -10.31 -9.91 7.77
N PRO A 28 -11.61 -10.20 7.87
CA PRO A 28 -12.67 -9.21 7.61
C PRO A 28 -12.54 -7.92 8.43
N GLU A 29 -12.05 -7.99 9.66
CA GLU A 29 -11.89 -6.83 10.55
C GLU A 29 -10.71 -5.94 10.13
N GLU A 30 -9.82 -6.42 9.27
CA GLU A 30 -8.64 -5.67 8.81
C GLU A 30 -8.75 -5.24 7.35
N ALA A 31 -9.50 -5.98 6.53
CA ALA A 31 -9.59 -5.74 5.11
C ALA A 31 -10.27 -4.41 4.80
N ALA A 32 -9.73 -3.68 3.81
CA ALA A 32 -10.38 -2.50 3.27
C ALA A 32 -11.68 -2.90 2.56
N SER A 33 -12.68 -2.01 2.63
CA SER A 33 -13.95 -2.21 1.94
C SER A 33 -13.83 -1.81 0.46
N LEU A 34 -14.81 -2.25 -0.35
CA LEU A 34 -14.92 -1.80 -1.74
C LEU A 34 -14.97 -0.28 -1.82
N ARG A 35 -15.76 0.36 -0.95
CA ARG A 35 -15.92 1.82 -0.92
C ARG A 35 -14.59 2.51 -0.65
N GLN A 36 -13.78 2.00 0.28
CA GLN A 36 -12.46 2.56 0.58
C GLN A 36 -11.51 2.42 -0.61
N LEU A 37 -11.48 1.25 -1.26
CA LEU A 37 -10.64 1.03 -2.43
C LEU A 37 -11.07 1.91 -3.61
N GLN A 38 -12.38 2.05 -3.85
CA GLN A 38 -12.90 2.95 -4.87
C GLN A 38 -12.52 4.40 -4.59
N TYR A 39 -12.64 4.83 -3.34
CA TYR A 39 -12.25 6.17 -2.91
C TYR A 39 -10.78 6.44 -3.21
N ARG A 40 -9.90 5.53 -2.82
CA ARG A 40 -8.45 5.66 -3.03
C ARG A 40 -8.09 5.68 -4.51
N GLN A 41 -8.72 4.84 -5.31
CA GLN A 41 -8.48 4.81 -6.76
C GLN A 41 -8.96 6.10 -7.43
N ARG A 42 -10.13 6.62 -7.04
CA ARG A 42 -10.69 7.84 -7.61
C ARG A 42 -9.91 9.09 -7.20
N GLU A 43 -9.56 9.21 -5.90
CA GLU A 43 -8.98 10.43 -5.36
C GLU A 43 -7.47 10.54 -5.60
N VAL A 44 -6.76 9.41 -5.65
CA VAL A 44 -5.31 9.40 -5.80
C VAL A 44 -4.86 8.18 -6.60
N GLY A 45 -5.39 8.06 -7.81
CA GLY A 45 -5.14 6.91 -8.69
C GLY A 45 -3.67 6.65 -8.97
N GLU A 46 -2.81 7.67 -8.97
CA GLU A 46 -1.36 7.53 -9.13
C GLU A 46 -0.71 6.70 -8.03
N PHE A 47 -1.32 6.65 -6.84
CA PHE A 47 -0.83 5.84 -5.72
C PHE A 47 -1.60 4.52 -5.58
N PHE A 48 -2.25 4.07 -6.64
CA PHE A 48 -2.92 2.77 -6.70
C PHE A 48 -2.29 2.00 -7.86
N GLN A 49 -1.27 1.20 -7.54
CA GLN A 49 -0.46 0.49 -8.52
C GLN A 49 -0.71 -1.00 -8.45
N GLY A 50 -0.81 -1.65 -9.58
CA GLY A 50 -0.98 -3.10 -9.66
C GLY A 50 0.10 -3.76 -10.50
N ASN A 51 0.41 -5.00 -10.15
CA ASN A 51 1.27 -5.86 -10.95
C ASN A 51 0.38 -6.82 -11.74
N PHE A 52 0.51 -6.77 -13.07
CA PHE A 52 -0.29 -7.56 -14.00
C PHE A 52 0.60 -8.55 -14.71
N ILE A 53 0.22 -9.81 -14.70
CA ILE A 53 0.92 -10.88 -15.44
C ILE A 53 -0.09 -11.49 -16.40
N ASN A 54 0.21 -11.46 -17.70
CA ASN A 54 -0.70 -11.92 -18.76
C ASN A 54 -2.09 -11.26 -18.63
N GLY A 55 -2.11 -9.96 -18.30
CA GLY A 55 -3.34 -9.20 -18.17
C GLY A 55 -4.12 -9.43 -16.87
N LYS A 56 -3.64 -10.31 -15.98
CA LYS A 56 -4.29 -10.60 -14.71
C LYS A 56 -3.61 -9.85 -13.58
N LEU A 57 -4.40 -9.21 -12.71
CA LEU A 57 -3.88 -8.56 -11.52
C LEU A 57 -3.44 -9.63 -10.50
N VAL A 58 -2.15 -9.65 -10.18
CA VAL A 58 -1.57 -10.61 -9.23
C VAL A 58 -1.13 -9.98 -7.92
N GLY A 59 -1.10 -8.65 -7.85
CA GLY A 59 -0.79 -7.91 -6.63
C GLY A 59 -1.07 -6.44 -6.81
N PHE A 60 -1.25 -5.72 -5.71
CA PHE A 60 -1.42 -4.28 -5.75
C PHE A 60 -0.91 -3.61 -4.48
N ILE A 61 -0.67 -2.32 -4.59
CA ILE A 61 -0.31 -1.44 -3.49
C ILE A 61 -1.12 -0.15 -3.64
N CYS A 62 -1.62 0.39 -2.54
CA CYS A 62 -2.30 1.68 -2.58
C CYS A 62 -1.95 2.54 -1.37
N GLY A 63 -1.99 3.85 -1.58
CA GLY A 63 -1.72 4.83 -0.55
C GLY A 63 -2.45 6.13 -0.79
N THR A 64 -2.43 6.98 0.22
CA THR A 64 -3.02 8.33 0.18
C THR A 64 -2.04 9.34 0.79
N ARG A 65 -2.38 10.62 0.67
CA ARG A 65 -1.61 11.71 1.28
C ARG A 65 -2.21 12.11 2.61
N SER A 66 -1.35 12.54 3.54
CA SER A 66 -1.75 13.08 4.84
C SER A 66 -0.92 14.31 5.18
N VAL A 67 -1.53 15.26 5.87
CA VAL A 67 -0.81 16.42 6.44
C VAL A 67 -0.15 16.09 7.76
N ALA A 68 -0.52 14.99 8.40
CA ALA A 68 0.17 14.47 9.58
C ALA A 68 1.53 13.88 9.19
N ASP A 69 2.45 13.76 10.14
CA ASP A 69 3.80 13.23 9.87
C ASP A 69 3.92 11.72 10.16
N HIS A 70 2.84 11.08 10.56
CA HIS A 70 2.77 9.65 10.87
C HIS A 70 1.36 9.12 10.59
N ILE A 71 1.17 7.81 10.74
CA ILE A 71 -0.16 7.19 10.57
C ILE A 71 -1.09 7.64 11.70
N THR A 72 -2.29 8.11 11.33
CA THR A 72 -3.36 8.46 12.24
C THR A 72 -4.64 7.79 11.78
N GLN A 73 -5.67 7.75 12.64
CA GLN A 73 -6.98 7.23 12.24
C GLN A 73 -7.52 8.04 11.05
N ARG A 74 -7.36 9.36 11.08
CA ARG A 74 -7.78 10.23 9.96
C ARG A 74 -7.03 9.88 8.67
N SER A 75 -5.72 9.61 8.74
CA SER A 75 -4.93 9.28 7.54
C SER A 75 -5.37 7.97 6.89
N MET A 76 -5.97 7.06 7.67
CA MET A 76 -6.52 5.80 7.15
C MET A 76 -7.82 6.01 6.38
N GLU A 77 -8.52 7.11 6.63
CA GLU A 77 -9.88 7.36 6.12
C GLU A 77 -9.93 8.46 5.06
N VAL A 78 -9.07 9.48 5.16
CA VAL A 78 -9.15 10.69 4.36
C VAL A 78 -7.85 10.94 3.61
N HIS A 79 -7.96 11.17 2.31
CA HIS A 79 -6.85 11.66 1.48
C HIS A 79 -6.80 13.18 1.54
N GLU A 80 -5.64 13.72 1.90
CA GLU A 80 -5.40 15.16 1.99
C GLU A 80 -4.38 15.56 0.92
N SER A 81 -4.85 16.10 -0.19
CA SER A 81 -4.05 16.32 -1.41
C SER A 81 -2.82 17.20 -1.22
N ALA A 82 -2.82 18.10 -0.22
CA ALA A 82 -1.67 18.94 0.11
C ALA A 82 -0.67 18.26 1.05
N GLY A 83 -0.98 17.03 1.51
CA GLY A 83 -0.13 16.31 2.45
C GLY A 83 1.21 15.89 1.85
N THR A 84 2.26 15.96 2.67
CA THR A 84 3.62 15.54 2.29
C THR A 84 4.02 14.18 2.88
N THR A 85 3.14 13.56 3.64
CA THR A 85 3.28 12.18 4.13
C THR A 85 2.41 11.28 3.27
N ILE A 86 3.01 10.20 2.75
CA ILE A 86 2.28 9.19 2.00
C ILE A 86 2.02 8.01 2.93
N CYS A 87 0.76 7.61 3.04
CA CYS A 87 0.34 6.49 3.89
C CYS A 87 -0.01 5.31 3.01
N ILE A 88 0.75 4.22 3.12
CA ILE A 88 0.44 2.97 2.42
C ILE A 88 -0.61 2.23 3.24
N HIS A 89 -1.71 1.85 2.58
CA HIS A 89 -2.85 1.18 3.24
C HIS A 89 -2.90 -0.31 2.97
N SER A 90 -2.51 -0.75 1.77
CA SER A 90 -2.58 -2.16 1.39
C SER A 90 -1.40 -2.52 0.50
N VAL A 91 -0.80 -3.67 0.79
CA VAL A 91 0.14 -4.36 -0.09
C VAL A 91 -0.34 -5.80 -0.13
N CYS A 92 -0.92 -6.21 -1.24
CA CYS A 92 -1.54 -7.53 -1.39
C CYS A 92 -0.98 -8.26 -2.59
N VAL A 93 -0.70 -9.55 -2.43
CA VAL A 93 -0.25 -10.42 -3.50
C VAL A 93 -1.13 -11.67 -3.52
N ASP A 94 -1.57 -12.07 -4.70
CA ASP A 94 -2.32 -13.31 -4.92
C ASP A 94 -1.55 -14.48 -4.29
N GLN A 95 -2.24 -15.34 -3.55
CA GLN A 95 -1.65 -16.45 -2.83
C GLN A 95 -0.85 -17.38 -3.76
N ALA A 96 -1.32 -17.57 -4.99
CA ALA A 96 -0.63 -18.39 -5.98
C ALA A 96 0.67 -17.76 -6.49
N TRP A 97 0.88 -16.46 -6.25
CA TRP A 97 2.02 -15.70 -6.74
C TRP A 97 2.95 -15.21 -5.64
N ARG A 98 2.76 -15.66 -4.41
CA ARG A 98 3.62 -15.29 -3.27
C ARG A 98 5.00 -15.92 -3.39
N ARG A 99 5.96 -15.35 -2.63
CA ARG A 99 7.38 -15.79 -2.58
C ARG A 99 8.11 -15.64 -3.92
N ARG A 100 7.69 -14.69 -4.74
CA ARG A 100 8.29 -14.40 -6.04
C ARG A 100 8.80 -12.96 -6.14
N GLY A 101 8.85 -12.23 -5.01
CA GLY A 101 9.33 -10.86 -4.96
C GLY A 101 8.35 -9.81 -5.45
N ILE A 102 7.08 -10.15 -5.65
CA ILE A 102 6.08 -9.22 -6.20
C ILE A 102 5.81 -8.07 -5.21
N ALA A 103 5.64 -8.37 -3.92
CA ALA A 103 5.42 -7.33 -2.92
C ALA A 103 6.59 -6.35 -2.85
N LEU A 104 7.81 -6.83 -2.85
CA LEU A 104 9.02 -6.00 -2.83
C LEU A 104 9.11 -5.15 -4.09
N SER A 105 8.79 -5.72 -5.25
CA SER A 105 8.78 -5.01 -6.53
C SER A 105 7.74 -3.88 -6.54
N LEU A 106 6.54 -4.15 -6.01
CA LEU A 106 5.48 -3.14 -5.86
C LEU A 106 5.92 -2.01 -4.93
N LEU A 107 6.55 -2.34 -3.80
CA LEU A 107 7.04 -1.34 -2.84
C LEU A 107 8.10 -0.45 -3.48
N ARG A 108 9.07 -1.04 -4.18
CA ARG A 108 10.14 -0.27 -4.83
C ARG A 108 9.60 0.63 -5.94
N HIS A 109 8.67 0.12 -6.74
CA HIS A 109 8.02 0.92 -7.78
C HIS A 109 7.21 2.07 -7.17
N PHE A 110 6.46 1.80 -6.11
CA PHE A 110 5.67 2.80 -5.40
C PHE A 110 6.54 3.93 -4.87
N VAL A 111 7.68 3.60 -4.26
CA VAL A 111 8.64 4.62 -3.78
C VAL A 111 9.08 5.54 -4.91
N GLU A 112 9.37 4.97 -6.08
CA GLU A 112 9.77 5.79 -7.25
C GLU A 112 8.63 6.69 -7.74
N VAL A 113 7.39 6.17 -7.77
CA VAL A 113 6.21 6.98 -8.12
C VAL A 113 6.06 8.14 -7.14
N VAL A 114 6.20 7.87 -5.84
CA VAL A 114 6.09 8.89 -4.79
C VAL A 114 7.17 9.95 -4.94
N ARG A 115 8.41 9.55 -5.22
CA ARG A 115 9.52 10.48 -5.41
C ARG A 115 9.28 11.47 -6.54
N HIS A 116 8.52 11.07 -7.56
CA HIS A 116 8.23 11.90 -8.74
C HIS A 116 6.85 12.57 -8.67
N SER A 117 6.14 12.45 -7.54
CA SER A 117 4.80 13.01 -7.38
C SER A 117 4.82 14.49 -7.04
N ARG A 118 3.67 15.14 -7.26
CA ARG A 118 3.45 16.54 -6.87
C ARG A 118 2.22 16.63 -5.97
N PRO A 119 2.24 17.38 -4.87
CA PRO A 119 3.42 18.03 -4.27
C PRO A 119 4.46 17.01 -3.82
N THR A 120 5.71 17.44 -3.62
CA THR A 120 6.79 16.56 -3.22
C THR A 120 6.52 15.92 -1.86
N ALA A 121 6.60 14.61 -1.80
CA ALA A 121 6.46 13.87 -0.55
C ALA A 121 7.75 13.91 0.25
N ARG A 122 7.62 13.95 1.58
CA ARG A 122 8.76 13.94 2.52
C ARG A 122 8.96 12.59 3.18
N ARG A 123 7.89 11.81 3.31
CA ARG A 123 7.91 10.57 4.09
C ARG A 123 6.85 9.61 3.58
N ILE A 124 7.16 8.32 3.65
CA ILE A 124 6.18 7.24 3.46
C ILE A 124 6.02 6.52 4.78
N CYS A 125 4.79 6.29 5.22
CA CYS A 125 4.45 5.59 6.46
C CYS A 125 3.50 4.44 6.17
N LEU A 126 3.56 3.42 7.03
CA LEU A 126 2.62 2.31 6.99
C LEU A 126 2.53 1.66 8.37
N ILE A 127 1.49 0.84 8.58
CA ILE A 127 1.44 -0.06 9.73
C ILE A 127 1.41 -1.49 9.23
N CYS A 128 2.05 -2.40 9.96
CA CYS A 128 2.11 -3.81 9.60
C CYS A 128 2.15 -4.69 10.84
N HIS A 129 1.81 -5.96 10.65
CA HIS A 129 2.06 -6.98 11.65
C HIS A 129 3.55 -7.32 11.68
N LEU A 130 4.04 -7.74 12.84
CA LEU A 130 5.47 -7.95 13.06
C LEU A 130 6.09 -8.96 12.10
N GLN A 131 5.34 -9.99 11.69
CA GLN A 131 5.85 -11.01 10.78
C GLN A 131 6.15 -10.48 9.38
N LEU A 132 5.61 -9.31 8.99
CA LEU A 132 5.88 -8.67 7.71
C LEU A 132 7.02 -7.66 7.76
N LEU A 133 7.54 -7.38 8.94
CA LEU A 133 8.64 -6.41 9.11
C LEU A 133 9.85 -6.71 8.22
N PRO A 134 10.31 -7.98 8.03
CA PRO A 134 11.43 -8.24 7.14
C PRO A 134 11.23 -7.76 5.70
N LEU A 135 10.00 -7.85 5.17
CA LEU A 135 9.67 -7.33 3.83
C LEU A 135 9.89 -5.82 3.77
N TYR A 136 9.33 -5.08 4.73
CA TYR A 136 9.42 -3.62 4.74
C TYR A 136 10.83 -3.13 5.03
N THR A 137 11.54 -3.79 5.93
CA THR A 137 12.95 -3.47 6.20
C THR A 137 13.80 -3.66 4.94
N LYS A 138 13.57 -4.74 4.19
CA LYS A 138 14.28 -5.00 2.94
C LYS A 138 13.97 -3.94 1.89
N ALA A 139 12.76 -3.39 1.89
CA ALA A 139 12.37 -2.31 0.98
C ALA A 139 12.92 -0.94 1.39
N GLY A 140 13.55 -0.83 2.56
CA GLY A 140 14.18 0.40 3.04
C GLY A 140 13.42 1.14 4.13
N PHE A 141 12.37 0.53 4.69
CA PHE A 141 11.60 1.12 5.79
C PHE A 141 12.27 0.86 7.13
N THR A 142 12.08 1.78 8.06
CA THR A 142 12.58 1.69 9.44
C THR A 142 11.40 1.49 10.39
N LEU A 143 11.52 0.54 11.31
CA LEU A 143 10.54 0.33 12.37
C LEU A 143 10.60 1.48 13.37
N LEU A 144 9.47 2.15 13.61
CA LEU A 144 9.34 3.18 14.63
C LEU A 144 8.91 2.60 15.97
N GLY A 145 8.02 1.61 15.97
CA GLY A 145 7.51 0.99 17.18
C GLY A 145 6.03 0.64 17.05
N PRO A 146 5.37 0.28 18.17
CA PRO A 146 3.94 -0.02 18.15
C PRO A 146 3.13 1.16 17.64
N SER A 147 2.14 0.89 16.80
CA SER A 147 1.23 1.90 16.26
C SER A 147 0.15 2.25 17.28
N THR A 148 -0.26 3.52 17.29
CA THR A 148 -1.45 3.98 18.04
C THR A 148 -2.74 3.68 17.26
N VAL A 149 -2.64 3.40 15.96
CA VAL A 149 -3.75 3.02 15.11
C VAL A 149 -3.77 1.50 14.98
N THR A 150 -4.94 0.90 15.18
CA THR A 150 -5.10 -0.56 15.12
C THR A 150 -6.34 -0.94 14.32
N HIS A 151 -6.28 -2.16 13.73
CA HIS A 151 -7.40 -2.82 13.09
C HIS A 151 -7.48 -4.23 13.64
N GLY A 152 -8.64 -4.62 14.17
CA GLY A 152 -8.80 -5.95 14.75
C GLY A 152 -7.99 -6.13 16.04
N PRO A 153 -7.87 -7.38 16.53
CA PRO A 153 -7.31 -7.67 17.85
C PRO A 153 -5.78 -7.72 17.91
N ASP A 154 -5.11 -7.88 16.77
CA ASP A 154 -3.66 -8.08 16.74
C ASP A 154 -2.91 -6.76 16.81
N ALA A 155 -1.66 -6.81 17.27
CA ALA A 155 -0.80 -5.63 17.37
C ALA A 155 -0.31 -5.18 15.99
N TRP A 156 -0.23 -3.87 15.82
CA TRP A 156 0.29 -3.22 14.60
C TRP A 156 1.53 -2.41 14.95
N TYR A 157 2.45 -2.34 14.01
CA TYR A 157 3.71 -1.61 14.14
C TYR A 157 3.84 -0.60 13.01
N GLU A 158 4.32 0.60 13.34
CA GLU A 158 4.51 1.66 12.37
C GLU A 158 5.92 1.60 11.79
N CYS A 159 6.00 1.68 10.46
CA CYS A 159 7.26 1.78 9.71
C CYS A 159 7.24 3.05 8.89
N THR A 160 8.42 3.61 8.64
CA THR A 160 8.57 4.85 7.90
C THR A 160 9.79 4.82 7.00
N MET A 161 9.72 5.63 5.92
CA MET A 161 10.86 5.91 5.04
C MET A 161 10.89 7.40 4.80
N ASP A 162 11.98 8.06 5.18
CA ASP A 162 12.17 9.47 4.88
C ASP A 162 12.71 9.64 3.46
N LEU A 163 12.14 10.61 2.74
CA LEU A 163 12.49 10.90 1.35
C LEU A 163 13.18 12.27 1.32
N ASN A 164 14.46 12.26 1.11
CA ASN A 164 15.26 13.50 1.04
C ASN A 164 15.73 13.78 -0.36
#